data_d26bba16b30241e548a7ad3278b347ef
#
_entry.id   d26bba16b30241e548a7ad3278b347ef
#
_cell.length_a   1.000
_cell.length_b   1.000
_cell.length_c   1.000
_cell.angle_alpha   90.00
_cell.angle_beta   90.00
_cell.angle_gamma   90.00
#
_symmetry.space_group_name_H-M   'P 1'
#
loop_
_entity.id
_entity.type
_entity.pdbx_description
1 polymer ?
#
loop_
_entity_poly.entity_id
_entity_poly.type
_entity_poly.pdbx_seq_one_letter_code
_entity_poly.pdbx_strand_id
1 'polypeptide(L)'
;MSEAGANGENNLVELRTIRKSFGENVVLDGIDLSIGSGEVVVIAGPSGSGKSTMLRCINGLETVDEGEVRFDGRSVSGAGKGLAKLRAEIGMVFQQFNLFAHKTVMENVTLAPIEVKGLSKADARARGQKLLERVGISEKAGAYPADLSGGQQQRVAIARALAMEPKLMLFDEPTSALDPEMIREVLDVMRDLARDGMTMAVVTHEMGFAREVCDRIVFIDDGHIVEEGSPKDFFEAAKSDRARDFVDKIIHH
;
A
#
# COMPACT_ATOMS: atom_id res chain seq x y z
N MET A 1 -7.85 32.39 13.02
CA MET A 1 -6.40 32.15 12.91
C MET A 1 -6.22 30.68 13.25
N SER A 2 -6.08 29.88 12.22
CA SER A 2 -6.07 28.40 12.26
C SER A 2 -4.62 27.95 12.53
N GLU A 3 -4.45 27.09 13.52
CA GLU A 3 -3.18 26.41 13.80
C GLU A 3 -2.87 25.37 12.70
N ALA A 4 -2.30 25.84 11.62
CA ALA A 4 -1.67 25.00 10.61
C ALA A 4 -0.17 25.21 10.73
N GLY A 5 0.51 24.38 11.51
CA GLY A 5 1.97 24.52 11.61
C GLY A 5 2.61 23.77 12.76
N ALA A 6 2.66 22.44 12.73
CA ALA A 6 3.63 21.68 13.54
C ALA A 6 3.66 20.17 13.17
N ASN A 7 3.78 19.79 11.90
CA ASN A 7 3.99 18.38 11.53
C ASN A 7 4.97 18.18 10.36
N GLY A 8 5.92 19.14 10.13
CA GLY A 8 6.88 19.05 9.03
C GLY A 8 8.08 18.12 9.24
N GLU A 9 8.32 17.59 10.44
CA GLU A 9 9.60 16.94 10.77
C GLU A 9 9.59 15.40 10.67
N ASN A 10 8.46 14.74 10.40
CA ASN A 10 8.41 13.28 10.40
C ASN A 10 7.60 12.66 9.24
N ASN A 11 7.39 13.40 8.14
CA ASN A 11 6.67 12.87 7.00
C ASN A 11 7.57 11.92 6.19
N LEU A 12 7.14 10.65 6.08
CA LEU A 12 7.80 9.66 5.23
C LEU A 12 7.41 9.84 3.76
N VAL A 13 6.14 10.22 3.49
CA VAL A 13 5.62 10.50 2.15
C VAL A 13 5.03 11.90 2.12
N GLU A 14 5.29 12.65 1.03
CA GLU A 14 4.63 13.91 0.76
C GLU A 14 4.25 13.99 -0.72
N LEU A 15 2.98 14.28 -0.97
CA LEU A 15 2.44 14.64 -2.27
C LEU A 15 2.09 16.13 -2.19
N ARG A 16 2.60 16.92 -3.13
CA ARG A 16 2.40 18.37 -3.17
C ARG A 16 1.77 18.76 -4.48
N THR A 17 0.50 19.09 -4.45
CA THR A 17 -0.32 19.59 -5.57
C THR A 17 -0.14 18.71 -6.81
N ILE A 18 -0.16 17.38 -6.62
CA ILE A 18 0.08 16.46 -7.73
C ILE A 18 -1.11 16.42 -8.68
N ARG A 19 -0.78 16.41 -9.98
CA ARG A 19 -1.72 16.18 -11.07
C ARG A 19 -1.26 15.03 -11.93
N LYS A 20 -2.23 14.19 -12.36
CA LYS A 20 -1.98 13.06 -13.24
C LYS A 20 -3.12 12.88 -14.23
N SER A 21 -2.76 12.79 -15.52
CA SER A 21 -3.70 12.55 -16.60
C SER A 21 -3.25 11.36 -17.44
N PHE A 22 -4.21 10.71 -18.08
CA PHE A 22 -3.98 9.71 -19.13
C PHE A 22 -4.70 10.18 -20.40
N GLY A 23 -3.95 10.72 -21.36
CA GLY A 23 -4.51 11.44 -22.49
C GLY A 23 -5.26 12.68 -22.01
N GLU A 24 -6.53 12.82 -22.39
CA GLU A 24 -7.39 13.93 -21.96
C GLU A 24 -8.07 13.71 -20.61
N ASN A 25 -8.00 12.49 -20.06
CA ASN A 25 -8.65 12.15 -18.80
C ASN A 25 -7.76 12.50 -17.60
N VAL A 26 -8.17 13.50 -16.82
CA VAL A 26 -7.52 13.85 -15.55
C VAL A 26 -7.98 12.86 -14.48
N VAL A 27 -7.03 12.18 -13.84
CA VAL A 27 -7.29 11.13 -12.83
C VAL A 27 -6.96 11.61 -11.41
N LEU A 28 -5.95 12.47 -11.27
CA LEU A 28 -5.63 13.16 -10.02
C LEU A 28 -5.49 14.64 -10.33
N ASP A 29 -6.09 15.51 -9.53
CA ASP A 29 -6.07 16.95 -9.74
C ASP A 29 -5.86 17.70 -8.42
N GLY A 30 -4.65 18.24 -8.24
CA GLY A 30 -4.29 19.04 -7.08
C GLY A 30 -4.26 18.25 -5.76
N ILE A 31 -3.76 17.01 -5.75
CA ILE A 31 -3.68 16.19 -4.53
C ILE A 31 -2.54 16.66 -3.65
N ASP A 32 -2.86 17.03 -2.42
CA ASP A 32 -1.94 17.26 -1.32
C ASP A 32 -2.16 16.20 -0.24
N LEU A 33 -1.12 15.42 0.10
CA LEU A 33 -1.18 14.37 1.12
C LEU A 33 0.18 14.19 1.77
N SER A 34 0.21 14.01 3.08
CA SER A 34 1.40 13.56 3.81
C SER A 34 1.09 12.26 4.56
N ILE A 35 2.10 11.39 4.72
CA ILE A 35 2.02 10.17 5.53
C ILE A 35 3.21 10.16 6.48
N GLY A 36 2.94 10.12 7.78
CA GLY A 36 3.97 10.05 8.82
C GLY A 36 4.60 8.65 8.94
N SER A 37 5.80 8.59 9.53
CA SER A 37 6.40 7.30 9.87
C SER A 37 5.57 6.56 10.91
N GLY A 38 5.28 5.27 10.67
CA GLY A 38 4.44 4.43 11.52
C GLY A 38 2.94 4.64 11.32
N GLU A 39 2.52 5.59 10.49
CA GLU A 39 1.11 5.87 10.22
C GLU A 39 0.51 4.86 9.24
N VAL A 40 -0.71 4.42 9.53
CA VAL A 40 -1.54 3.61 8.64
C VAL A 40 -2.63 4.47 8.04
N VAL A 41 -2.52 4.78 6.76
CA VAL A 41 -3.50 5.58 6.01
C VAL A 41 -4.31 4.68 5.09
N VAL A 42 -5.63 4.69 5.23
CA VAL A 42 -6.54 4.04 4.28
C VAL A 42 -7.06 5.06 3.27
N ILE A 43 -6.95 4.72 2.00
CA ILE A 43 -7.44 5.52 0.88
C ILE A 43 -8.74 4.89 0.40
N ALA A 44 -9.85 5.58 0.65
CA ALA A 44 -11.19 5.15 0.31
C ALA A 44 -11.78 5.99 -0.84
N GLY A 45 -12.79 5.48 -1.52
CA GLY A 45 -13.50 6.17 -2.59
C GLY A 45 -14.07 5.24 -3.64
N PRO A 46 -14.94 5.73 -4.54
CA PRO A 46 -15.55 4.95 -5.59
C PRO A 46 -14.51 4.39 -6.58
N SER A 47 -14.90 3.36 -7.34
CA SER A 47 -14.06 2.83 -8.42
C SER A 47 -13.78 3.94 -9.45
N GLY A 48 -12.52 3.99 -9.92
CA GLY A 48 -12.10 5.01 -10.90
C GLY A 48 -11.73 6.38 -10.30
N SER A 49 -11.83 6.61 -8.98
CA SER A 49 -11.52 7.91 -8.36
C SER A 49 -10.02 8.27 -8.27
N GLY A 50 -9.11 7.40 -8.75
CA GLY A 50 -7.68 7.69 -8.78
C GLY A 50 -6.84 7.02 -7.68
N LYS A 51 -7.42 6.23 -6.77
CA LYS A 51 -6.73 5.61 -5.62
C LYS A 51 -5.48 4.82 -6.00
N SER A 52 -5.61 3.85 -6.91
CA SER A 52 -4.47 3.04 -7.38
C SER A 52 -3.42 3.87 -8.11
N THR A 53 -3.86 4.89 -8.87
CA THR A 53 -2.95 5.82 -9.54
C THR A 53 -2.13 6.60 -8.52
N MET A 54 -2.75 7.06 -7.44
CA MET A 54 -2.05 7.76 -6.36
C MET A 54 -0.99 6.87 -5.70
N LEU A 55 -1.31 5.60 -5.37
CA LEU A 55 -0.30 4.67 -4.85
C LEU A 55 0.87 4.46 -5.83
N ARG A 56 0.56 4.36 -7.13
CA ARG A 56 1.59 4.20 -8.17
C ARG A 56 2.45 5.45 -8.36
N CYS A 57 1.92 6.63 -8.08
CA CYS A 57 2.71 7.87 -8.04
C CYS A 57 3.67 7.87 -6.83
N ILE A 58 3.24 7.37 -5.66
CA ILE A 58 4.08 7.31 -4.46
C ILE A 58 5.33 6.46 -4.67
N ASN A 59 5.24 5.32 -5.37
CA ASN A 59 6.40 4.47 -5.67
C ASN A 59 7.08 4.78 -7.02
N GLY A 60 6.60 5.80 -7.72
CA GLY A 60 7.14 6.22 -9.02
C GLY A 60 6.87 5.24 -10.17
N LEU A 61 5.92 4.29 -10.04
CA LEU A 61 5.44 3.48 -11.16
C LEU A 61 4.68 4.33 -12.17
N GLU A 62 3.98 5.35 -11.68
CA GLU A 62 3.40 6.40 -12.50
C GLU A 62 4.11 7.73 -12.23
N THR A 63 4.41 8.47 -13.28
CA THR A 63 4.95 9.83 -13.17
C THR A 63 3.83 10.83 -13.04
N VAL A 64 3.97 11.81 -12.16
CA VAL A 64 3.05 12.94 -12.08
C VAL A 64 3.30 13.91 -13.23
N ASP A 65 2.25 14.58 -13.70
CA ASP A 65 2.36 15.59 -14.78
C ASP A 65 2.72 16.96 -14.18
N GLU A 66 2.17 17.26 -12.98
CA GLU A 66 2.47 18.48 -12.22
C GLU A 66 2.63 18.14 -10.73
N GLY A 67 3.27 19.03 -9.99
CA GLY A 67 3.53 18.86 -8.57
C GLY A 67 4.76 17.99 -8.27
N GLU A 68 4.88 17.56 -7.03
CA GLU A 68 6.04 16.78 -6.57
C GLU A 68 5.60 15.68 -5.60
N VAL A 69 6.18 14.49 -5.76
CA VAL A 69 6.10 13.39 -4.79
C VAL A 69 7.47 13.24 -4.12
N ARG A 70 7.48 13.19 -2.78
CA ARG A 70 8.66 12.94 -1.98
C ARG A 70 8.49 11.71 -1.12
N PHE A 71 9.56 10.95 -0.98
CA PHE A 71 9.67 9.82 -0.06
C PHE A 71 10.95 9.97 0.74
N ASP A 72 10.84 9.99 2.07
CA ASP A 72 11.96 10.19 3.00
C ASP A 72 12.82 11.41 2.60
N GLY A 73 12.16 12.54 2.33
CA GLY A 73 12.74 13.80 1.89
C GLY A 73 13.34 13.82 0.47
N ARG A 74 13.33 12.68 -0.25
CA ARG A 74 13.87 12.54 -1.62
C ARG A 74 12.76 12.61 -2.65
N SER A 75 12.98 13.34 -3.75
CA SER A 75 12.02 13.38 -4.86
C SER A 75 11.90 11.99 -5.52
N VAL A 76 10.66 11.55 -5.74
CA VAL A 76 10.32 10.32 -6.47
C VAL A 76 10.41 10.54 -7.99
N SER A 77 10.48 11.80 -8.42
CA SER A 77 10.59 12.19 -9.82
C SER A 77 11.98 11.84 -10.37
N GLY A 78 12.03 11.27 -11.56
CA GLY A 78 13.28 11.01 -12.28
C GLY A 78 13.44 9.55 -12.70
N ALA A 79 14.29 9.35 -13.73
CA ALA A 79 14.65 8.02 -14.22
C ALA A 79 16.03 7.61 -13.69
N GLY A 80 16.28 6.31 -13.57
CA GLY A 80 17.60 5.75 -13.36
C GLY A 80 17.85 5.17 -11.97
N LYS A 81 19.13 5.06 -11.59
CA LYS A 81 19.59 4.34 -10.37
C LYS A 81 19.04 4.90 -9.06
N GLY A 82 18.71 6.20 -9.02
CA GLY A 82 18.11 6.83 -7.84
C GLY A 82 16.71 6.29 -7.52
N LEU A 83 15.87 6.18 -8.53
CA LEU A 83 14.51 5.66 -8.40
C LEU A 83 14.51 4.16 -8.02
N ALA A 84 15.43 3.36 -8.57
CA ALA A 84 15.56 1.96 -8.21
C ALA A 84 15.92 1.76 -6.72
N LYS A 85 16.82 2.59 -6.18
CA LYS A 85 17.16 2.58 -4.75
C LYS A 85 15.97 2.99 -3.88
N LEU A 86 15.23 4.01 -4.29
CA LEU A 86 14.05 4.47 -3.58
C LEU A 86 12.96 3.39 -3.56
N ARG A 87 12.70 2.75 -4.72
CA ARG A 87 11.73 1.64 -4.81
C ARG A 87 12.11 0.43 -3.96
N ALA A 88 13.40 0.22 -3.71
CA ALA A 88 13.86 -0.85 -2.81
C ALA A 88 13.46 -0.61 -1.35
N GLU A 89 13.10 0.63 -0.98
CA GLU A 89 12.65 1.02 0.35
C GLU A 89 11.10 1.12 0.45
N ILE A 90 10.38 0.89 -0.67
CA ILE A 90 8.91 0.92 -0.74
C ILE A 90 8.43 -0.45 -1.20
N GLY A 91 7.77 -1.19 -0.32
CA GLY A 91 7.06 -2.42 -0.69
C GLY A 91 5.73 -2.11 -1.35
N MET A 92 5.37 -2.88 -2.38
CA MET A 92 4.05 -2.77 -3.00
C MET A 92 3.43 -4.15 -3.21
N VAL A 93 2.19 -4.27 -2.78
CA VAL A 93 1.34 -5.45 -2.92
C VAL A 93 0.16 -5.06 -3.79
N PHE A 94 -0.06 -5.78 -4.88
CA PHE A 94 -1.07 -5.50 -5.89
C PHE A 94 -2.30 -6.39 -5.70
N GLN A 95 -3.41 -6.01 -6.31
CA GLN A 95 -4.61 -6.83 -6.44
C GLN A 95 -4.32 -8.20 -7.08
N GLN A 96 -3.54 -8.20 -8.17
CA GLN A 96 -2.97 -9.42 -8.73
C GLN A 96 -1.66 -9.72 -8.01
N PHE A 97 -1.44 -10.95 -7.60
CA PHE A 97 -0.32 -11.35 -6.75
C PHE A 97 1.05 -11.10 -7.39
N ASN A 98 1.12 -11.13 -8.73
CA ASN A 98 2.31 -10.86 -9.54
C ASN A 98 3.53 -11.70 -9.13
N LEU A 99 3.30 -12.95 -8.71
CA LEU A 99 4.39 -13.88 -8.38
C LEU A 99 5.06 -14.38 -9.66
N PHE A 100 6.36 -14.66 -9.58
CA PHE A 100 7.09 -15.31 -10.66
C PHE A 100 6.66 -16.77 -10.74
N ALA A 101 5.85 -17.12 -11.74
CA ALA A 101 5.22 -18.44 -11.88
C ALA A 101 6.23 -19.59 -12.00
N HIS A 102 7.42 -19.32 -12.55
CA HIS A 102 8.51 -20.28 -12.76
C HIS A 102 9.48 -20.40 -11.56
N LYS A 103 9.19 -19.73 -10.46
CA LYS A 103 9.98 -19.74 -9.22
C LYS A 103 9.17 -20.28 -8.07
N THR A 104 9.82 -20.99 -7.17
CA THR A 104 9.21 -21.44 -5.92
C THR A 104 8.83 -20.25 -5.02
N VAL A 105 8.03 -20.49 -4.00
CA VAL A 105 7.67 -19.51 -2.96
C VAL A 105 8.93 -18.90 -2.34
N MET A 106 9.87 -19.74 -1.91
CA MET A 106 11.14 -19.26 -1.32
C MET A 106 11.94 -18.41 -2.31
N GLU A 107 12.02 -18.81 -3.58
CA GLU A 107 12.72 -18.04 -4.60
C GLU A 107 12.02 -16.70 -4.91
N ASN A 108 10.68 -16.65 -4.89
CA ASN A 108 9.93 -15.40 -5.03
C ASN A 108 10.30 -14.41 -3.92
N VAL A 109 10.42 -14.88 -2.68
CA VAL A 109 10.72 -14.03 -1.52
C VAL A 109 12.20 -13.62 -1.50
N THR A 110 13.12 -14.47 -1.93
CA THR A 110 14.57 -14.25 -1.77
C THR A 110 15.24 -13.58 -2.97
N LEU A 111 14.60 -13.54 -4.14
CA LEU A 111 15.18 -13.00 -5.37
C LEU A 111 15.66 -11.56 -5.20
N ALA A 112 14.76 -10.66 -4.79
CA ALA A 112 15.11 -9.25 -4.67
C ALA A 112 16.16 -8.95 -3.58
N PRO A 113 16.12 -9.55 -2.39
CA PRO A 113 17.23 -9.45 -1.42
C PRO A 113 18.59 -9.85 -1.99
N ILE A 114 18.66 -10.90 -2.81
CA ILE A 114 19.91 -11.36 -3.42
C ILE A 114 20.36 -10.38 -4.52
N GLU A 115 19.50 -10.12 -5.50
CA GLU A 115 19.86 -9.38 -6.72
C GLU A 115 20.00 -7.87 -6.49
N VAL A 116 19.20 -7.30 -5.58
CA VAL A 116 19.14 -5.85 -5.37
C VAL A 116 19.94 -5.41 -4.14
N LYS A 117 19.82 -6.14 -3.02
CA LYS A 117 20.55 -5.81 -1.78
C LYS A 117 21.89 -6.53 -1.67
N GLY A 118 22.20 -7.50 -2.55
CA GLY A 118 23.45 -8.24 -2.53
C GLY A 118 23.61 -9.21 -1.35
N LEU A 119 22.50 -9.65 -0.75
CA LEU A 119 22.54 -10.62 0.34
C LEU A 119 23.09 -11.96 -0.17
N SER A 120 23.82 -12.68 0.70
CA SER A 120 24.17 -14.06 0.42
C SER A 120 22.92 -14.93 0.28
N LYS A 121 22.98 -16.00 -0.51
CA LYS A 121 21.86 -16.94 -0.66
C LYS A 121 21.44 -17.53 0.70
N ALA A 122 22.39 -17.75 1.61
CA ALA A 122 22.11 -18.28 2.95
C ALA A 122 21.32 -17.26 3.80
N ASP A 123 21.76 -15.99 3.83
CA ASP A 123 21.10 -14.94 4.61
C ASP A 123 19.71 -14.63 4.04
N ALA A 124 19.60 -14.53 2.70
CA ALA A 124 18.31 -14.31 2.05
C ALA A 124 17.34 -15.47 2.34
N ARG A 125 17.80 -16.73 2.33
CA ARG A 125 16.97 -17.89 2.66
C ARG A 125 16.52 -17.87 4.13
N ALA A 126 17.44 -17.57 5.05
CA ALA A 126 17.12 -17.47 6.48
C ALA A 126 16.07 -16.35 6.74
N ARG A 127 16.22 -15.19 6.08
CA ARG A 127 15.22 -14.11 6.11
C ARG A 127 13.90 -14.55 5.50
N GLY A 128 13.91 -15.16 4.32
CA GLY A 128 12.74 -15.66 3.64
C GLY A 128 11.96 -16.65 4.49
N GLN A 129 12.66 -17.57 5.17
CA GLN A 129 12.04 -18.54 6.07
C GLN A 129 11.27 -17.87 7.22
N LYS A 130 11.87 -16.87 7.89
CA LYS A 130 11.22 -16.11 8.96
C LYS A 130 9.98 -15.34 8.46
N LEU A 131 10.06 -14.78 7.26
CA LEU A 131 8.93 -14.06 6.67
C LEU A 131 7.79 -15.00 6.27
N LEU A 132 8.09 -16.18 5.71
CA LEU A 132 7.07 -17.18 5.41
C LEU A 132 6.41 -17.74 6.68
N GLU A 133 7.18 -17.88 7.78
CA GLU A 133 6.62 -18.20 9.11
C GLU A 133 5.70 -17.08 9.60
N ARG A 134 6.13 -15.84 9.49
CA ARG A 134 5.34 -14.65 9.89
C ARG A 134 4.01 -14.54 9.15
N VAL A 135 3.97 -14.86 7.86
CA VAL A 135 2.73 -14.85 7.08
C VAL A 135 2.01 -16.21 7.07
N GLY A 136 2.44 -17.17 7.91
CA GLY A 136 1.77 -18.46 8.13
C GLY A 136 1.74 -19.38 6.92
N ILE A 137 2.88 -19.49 6.16
CA ILE A 137 2.93 -20.30 4.92
C ILE A 137 4.31 -20.98 4.73
N SER A 138 5.04 -21.21 5.80
CA SER A 138 6.40 -21.75 5.75
C SER A 138 6.49 -23.16 5.16
N GLU A 139 5.44 -23.98 5.32
CA GLU A 139 5.33 -25.32 4.77
C GLU A 139 5.26 -25.36 3.23
N LYS A 140 4.92 -24.24 2.61
CA LYS A 140 4.84 -24.06 1.15
C LYS A 140 6.10 -23.49 0.52
N ALA A 141 7.20 -23.34 1.25
CA ALA A 141 8.43 -22.72 0.76
C ALA A 141 8.96 -23.32 -0.55
N GLY A 142 8.79 -24.63 -0.78
CA GLY A 142 9.17 -25.32 -2.01
C GLY A 142 8.10 -25.41 -3.09
N ALA A 143 6.87 -24.96 -2.83
CA ALA A 143 5.77 -25.01 -3.79
C ALA A 143 5.90 -23.90 -4.86
N TYR A 144 5.22 -24.08 -5.98
CA TYR A 144 5.09 -23.06 -7.02
C TYR A 144 3.79 -22.27 -6.85
N PRO A 145 3.69 -21.03 -7.38
CA PRO A 145 2.47 -20.23 -7.29
C PRO A 145 1.20 -20.94 -7.76
N ALA A 146 1.30 -21.79 -8.78
CA ALA A 146 0.17 -22.55 -9.30
C ALA A 146 -0.40 -23.57 -8.29
N ASP A 147 0.36 -23.97 -7.28
CA ASP A 147 -0.02 -24.92 -6.24
C ASP A 147 -0.62 -24.24 -5.00
N LEU A 148 -0.84 -22.92 -5.07
CA LEU A 148 -1.30 -22.10 -3.95
C LEU A 148 -2.69 -21.55 -4.18
N SER A 149 -3.48 -21.45 -3.10
CA SER A 149 -4.71 -20.66 -3.11
C SER A 149 -4.43 -19.17 -3.32
N GLY A 150 -5.44 -18.37 -3.71
CA GLY A 150 -5.30 -16.93 -3.87
C GLY A 150 -4.79 -16.23 -2.60
N GLY A 151 -5.35 -16.57 -1.44
CA GLY A 151 -4.90 -16.03 -0.15
C GLY A 151 -3.46 -16.40 0.20
N GLN A 152 -3.04 -17.64 -0.14
CA GLN A 152 -1.65 -18.07 0.01
C GLN A 152 -0.72 -17.29 -0.92
N GLN A 153 -1.10 -17.09 -2.18
CA GLN A 153 -0.32 -16.29 -3.13
C GLN A 153 -0.17 -14.84 -2.65
N GLN A 154 -1.22 -14.25 -2.09
CA GLN A 154 -1.19 -12.89 -1.57
C GLN A 154 -0.27 -12.79 -0.35
N ARG A 155 -0.31 -13.75 0.57
CA ARG A 155 0.62 -13.79 1.70
C ARG A 155 2.08 -13.96 1.26
N VAL A 156 2.35 -14.71 0.20
CA VAL A 156 3.69 -14.76 -0.42
C VAL A 156 4.08 -13.41 -1.02
N ALA A 157 3.16 -12.70 -1.68
CA ALA A 157 3.43 -11.36 -2.22
C ALA A 157 3.75 -10.35 -1.10
N ILE A 158 3.07 -10.43 0.04
CA ILE A 158 3.40 -9.63 1.23
C ILE A 158 4.80 -10.00 1.76
N ALA A 159 5.09 -11.28 1.95
CA ALA A 159 6.41 -11.74 2.41
C ALA A 159 7.54 -11.30 1.46
N ARG A 160 7.32 -11.34 0.14
CA ARG A 160 8.25 -10.86 -0.88
C ARG A 160 8.53 -9.38 -0.74
N ALA A 161 7.49 -8.56 -0.52
CA ALA A 161 7.66 -7.12 -0.31
C ALA A 161 8.44 -6.83 0.99
N LEU A 162 8.09 -7.52 2.08
CA LEU A 162 8.75 -7.40 3.38
C LEU A 162 10.22 -7.85 3.36
N ALA A 163 10.61 -8.77 2.45
CA ALA A 163 11.97 -9.25 2.34
C ALA A 163 12.98 -8.16 1.98
N MET A 164 12.49 -7.07 1.41
CA MET A 164 13.28 -5.86 1.12
C MET A 164 13.42 -4.93 2.33
N GLU A 165 12.83 -5.23 3.50
CA GLU A 165 12.82 -4.37 4.69
C GLU A 165 12.42 -2.93 4.33
N PRO A 166 11.22 -2.76 3.77
CA PRO A 166 10.78 -1.45 3.32
C PRO A 166 10.43 -0.54 4.49
N LYS A 167 10.53 0.78 4.29
CA LYS A 167 10.06 1.80 5.23
C LYS A 167 8.55 2.05 5.07
N LEU A 168 8.00 1.76 3.91
CA LEU A 168 6.61 1.96 3.54
C LEU A 168 6.06 0.74 2.82
N MET A 169 4.87 0.30 3.19
CA MET A 169 4.11 -0.71 2.46
C MET A 169 2.90 -0.09 1.79
N LEU A 170 2.77 -0.28 0.49
CA LEU A 170 1.63 0.13 -0.32
C LEU A 170 0.79 -1.11 -0.65
N PHE A 171 -0.51 -1.04 -0.39
CA PHE A 171 -1.46 -2.11 -0.69
C PHE A 171 -2.53 -1.60 -1.65
N ASP A 172 -2.56 -2.12 -2.87
CA ASP A 172 -3.53 -1.77 -3.91
C ASP A 172 -4.58 -2.88 -4.01
N GLU A 173 -5.67 -2.74 -3.27
CA GLU A 173 -6.80 -3.69 -3.18
C GLU A 173 -6.35 -5.15 -2.94
N PRO A 174 -5.61 -5.45 -1.86
CA PRO A 174 -4.94 -6.75 -1.68
C PRO A 174 -5.89 -7.93 -1.52
N THR A 175 -7.18 -7.69 -1.31
CA THR A 175 -8.20 -8.74 -1.07
C THR A 175 -9.24 -8.88 -2.18
N SER A 176 -9.28 -7.95 -3.14
CA SER A 176 -10.36 -7.89 -4.14
C SER A 176 -10.41 -9.07 -5.13
N ALA A 177 -9.31 -9.82 -5.28
CA ALA A 177 -9.22 -11.03 -6.09
C ALA A 177 -9.36 -12.33 -5.28
N LEU A 178 -9.81 -12.25 -4.02
CA LEU A 178 -9.87 -13.38 -3.09
C LEU A 178 -11.31 -13.79 -2.76
N ASP A 179 -11.49 -15.07 -2.51
CA ASP A 179 -12.73 -15.57 -1.93
C ASP A 179 -12.85 -15.10 -0.46
N PRO A 180 -14.09 -14.90 0.05
CA PRO A 180 -14.33 -14.38 1.40
C PRO A 180 -13.62 -15.12 2.53
N GLU A 181 -13.44 -16.44 2.40
CA GLU A 181 -12.74 -17.26 3.40
C GLU A 181 -11.25 -16.93 3.49
N MET A 182 -10.64 -16.49 2.38
CA MET A 182 -9.20 -16.17 2.29
C MET A 182 -8.88 -14.74 2.69
N ILE A 183 -9.85 -13.82 2.64
CA ILE A 183 -9.68 -12.40 2.98
C ILE A 183 -9.15 -12.24 4.40
N ARG A 184 -9.72 -12.98 5.36
CA ARG A 184 -9.36 -12.88 6.79
C ARG A 184 -7.87 -13.12 7.03
N GLU A 185 -7.31 -14.18 6.43
CA GLU A 185 -5.89 -14.53 6.59
C GLU A 185 -4.93 -13.42 6.10
N VAL A 186 -5.30 -12.74 5.02
CA VAL A 186 -4.51 -11.61 4.49
C VAL A 186 -4.65 -10.39 5.38
N LEU A 187 -5.88 -10.07 5.84
CA LEU A 187 -6.11 -8.95 6.73
C LEU A 187 -5.44 -9.15 8.10
N ASP A 188 -5.37 -10.38 8.61
CA ASP A 188 -4.67 -10.68 9.87
C ASP A 188 -3.17 -10.37 9.76
N VAL A 189 -2.52 -10.74 8.65
CA VAL A 189 -1.13 -10.36 8.39
C VAL A 189 -0.98 -8.83 8.33
N MET A 190 -1.90 -8.12 7.69
CA MET A 190 -1.85 -6.65 7.61
C MET A 190 -2.08 -5.99 8.99
N ARG A 191 -2.95 -6.55 9.84
CA ARG A 191 -3.13 -6.10 11.24
C ARG A 191 -1.84 -6.23 12.05
N ASP A 192 -1.15 -7.36 11.91
CA ASP A 192 0.11 -7.59 12.61
C ASP A 192 1.20 -6.61 12.13
N LEU A 193 1.25 -6.28 10.84
CA LEU A 193 2.16 -5.25 10.32
C LEU A 193 1.88 -3.87 10.92
N ALA A 194 0.60 -3.49 11.04
CA ALA A 194 0.21 -2.24 11.66
C ALA A 194 0.61 -2.17 13.15
N ARG A 195 0.34 -3.25 13.90
CA ARG A 195 0.74 -3.35 15.32
C ARG A 195 2.25 -3.25 15.53
N ASP A 196 3.04 -3.74 14.58
CA ASP A 196 4.50 -3.63 14.59
C ASP A 196 5.01 -2.24 14.16
N GLY A 197 4.12 -1.28 13.91
CA GLY A 197 4.47 0.11 13.54
C GLY A 197 4.93 0.28 12.10
N MET A 198 4.54 -0.63 11.19
CA MET A 198 4.81 -0.47 9.76
C MET A 198 4.01 0.69 9.19
N THR A 199 4.69 1.62 8.51
CA THR A 199 4.01 2.68 7.75
C THR A 199 3.28 2.06 6.55
N MET A 200 2.00 2.32 6.41
CA MET A 200 1.19 1.73 5.34
C MET A 200 0.27 2.75 4.67
N ALA A 201 0.15 2.65 3.34
CA ALA A 201 -0.95 3.26 2.60
C ALA A 201 -1.75 2.15 1.90
N VAL A 202 -3.03 2.06 2.21
CA VAL A 202 -3.88 0.93 1.86
C VAL A 202 -5.11 1.39 1.09
N VAL A 203 -5.22 0.97 -0.17
CA VAL A 203 -6.48 1.03 -0.91
C VAL A 203 -7.23 -0.26 -0.65
N THR A 204 -8.43 -0.17 -0.07
CA THR A 204 -9.23 -1.35 0.26
C THR A 204 -10.72 -1.02 0.30
N HIS A 205 -11.55 -2.04 0.08
CA HIS A 205 -12.99 -2.03 0.32
C HIS A 205 -13.38 -2.69 1.65
N GLU A 206 -12.39 -3.22 2.40
CA GLU A 206 -12.57 -3.85 3.70
C GLU A 206 -12.70 -2.79 4.81
N MET A 207 -13.89 -2.17 4.91
CA MET A 207 -14.10 -1.05 5.84
C MET A 207 -14.04 -1.47 7.31
N GLY A 208 -14.33 -2.74 7.62
CA GLY A 208 -14.11 -3.30 8.96
C GLY A 208 -12.64 -3.27 9.37
N PHE A 209 -11.75 -3.64 8.45
CA PHE A 209 -10.31 -3.53 8.64
C PHE A 209 -9.88 -2.05 8.78
N ALA A 210 -10.36 -1.17 7.89
CA ALA A 210 -10.04 0.25 7.96
C ALA A 210 -10.42 0.84 9.33
N ARG A 211 -11.63 0.56 9.83
CA ARG A 211 -12.13 1.05 11.12
C ARG A 211 -11.28 0.59 12.32
N GLU A 212 -10.73 -0.63 12.24
CA GLU A 212 -9.97 -1.24 13.33
C GLU A 212 -8.50 -0.80 13.36
N VAL A 213 -7.89 -0.57 12.20
CA VAL A 213 -6.43 -0.57 12.07
C VAL A 213 -5.84 0.76 11.64
N CYS A 214 -6.57 1.58 10.86
CA CYS A 214 -5.98 2.79 10.34
C CYS A 214 -6.01 3.95 11.34
N ASP A 215 -5.01 4.82 11.23
CA ASP A 215 -4.93 6.06 11.99
C ASP A 215 -5.75 7.16 11.30
N ARG A 216 -5.81 7.12 9.95
CA ARG A 216 -6.49 8.13 9.14
C ARG A 216 -7.08 7.53 7.87
N ILE A 217 -8.26 8.03 7.50
CA ILE A 217 -8.91 7.75 6.22
C ILE A 217 -8.80 8.99 5.33
N VAL A 218 -8.42 8.78 4.08
CA VAL A 218 -8.40 9.77 3.02
C VAL A 218 -9.44 9.35 1.98
N PHE A 219 -10.50 10.14 1.86
CA PHE A 219 -11.57 9.87 0.90
C PHE A 219 -11.33 10.64 -0.40
N ILE A 220 -11.19 9.90 -1.50
CA ILE A 220 -10.96 10.45 -2.83
C ILE A 220 -12.19 10.23 -3.70
N ASP A 221 -12.63 11.30 -4.35
CA ASP A 221 -13.68 11.25 -5.36
C ASP A 221 -13.33 12.20 -6.51
N ASP A 222 -13.56 11.75 -7.74
CA ASP A 222 -13.29 12.51 -8.97
C ASP A 222 -11.90 13.19 -9.00
N GLY A 223 -10.88 12.44 -8.60
CA GLY A 223 -9.49 12.89 -8.62
C GLY A 223 -9.07 13.86 -7.51
N HIS A 224 -9.96 14.18 -6.56
CA HIS A 224 -9.68 15.11 -5.46
C HIS A 224 -9.81 14.44 -4.08
N ILE A 225 -9.03 14.88 -3.11
CA ILE A 225 -9.28 14.54 -1.71
C ILE A 225 -10.48 15.37 -1.24
N VAL A 226 -11.60 14.71 -0.98
CA VAL A 226 -12.85 15.34 -0.55
C VAL A 226 -12.91 15.48 0.96
N GLU A 227 -12.39 14.50 1.67
CA GLU A 227 -12.38 14.48 3.13
C GLU A 227 -11.24 13.63 3.65
N GLU A 228 -10.66 14.04 4.78
CA GLU A 228 -9.73 13.24 5.56
C GLU A 228 -10.04 13.39 7.05
N GLY A 229 -9.80 12.31 7.80
CA GLY A 229 -10.06 12.30 9.23
C GLY A 229 -9.76 10.97 9.91
N SER A 230 -9.97 10.92 11.22
CA SER A 230 -9.90 9.66 11.95
C SER A 230 -10.97 8.66 11.46
N PRO A 231 -10.77 7.34 11.63
CA PRO A 231 -11.82 6.36 11.30
C PRO A 231 -13.15 6.69 11.97
N LYS A 232 -13.11 7.12 13.22
CA LYS A 232 -14.32 7.50 13.96
C LYS A 232 -15.05 8.65 13.30
N ASP A 233 -14.34 9.73 12.95
CA ASP A 233 -14.95 10.91 12.33
C ASP A 233 -15.54 10.55 10.97
N PHE A 234 -14.80 9.77 10.17
CA PHE A 234 -15.24 9.37 8.84
C PHE A 234 -16.49 8.49 8.85
N PHE A 235 -16.55 7.49 9.74
CA PHE A 235 -17.67 6.55 9.78
C PHE A 235 -18.89 7.06 10.56
N GLU A 236 -18.72 7.98 11.54
CA GLU A 236 -19.79 8.41 12.44
C GLU A 236 -20.20 9.87 12.21
N ALA A 237 -19.34 10.68 11.60
CA ALA A 237 -19.53 12.13 11.48
C ALA A 237 -18.93 12.71 10.18
N ALA A 238 -19.00 11.99 9.07
CA ALA A 238 -18.51 12.47 7.77
C ALA A 238 -19.11 13.85 7.45
N LYS A 239 -18.25 14.78 7.05
CA LYS A 239 -18.61 16.19 6.84
C LYS A 239 -19.18 16.43 5.44
N SER A 240 -18.60 15.78 4.43
CA SER A 240 -19.04 15.94 3.04
C SER A 240 -20.23 15.03 2.73
N ASP A 241 -21.17 15.52 1.91
CA ASP A 241 -22.30 14.70 1.43
C ASP A 241 -21.81 13.46 0.69
N ARG A 242 -20.74 13.60 -0.10
CA ARG A 242 -20.15 12.51 -0.86
C ARG A 242 -19.55 11.41 0.03
N ALA A 243 -18.90 11.77 1.14
CA ALA A 243 -18.39 10.79 2.09
C ALA A 243 -19.54 10.10 2.84
N ARG A 244 -20.59 10.84 3.24
CA ARG A 244 -21.80 10.24 3.85
C ARG A 244 -22.46 9.23 2.93
N ASP A 245 -22.73 9.60 1.67
CA ASP A 245 -23.32 8.72 0.68
C ASP A 245 -22.47 7.45 0.44
N PHE A 246 -21.15 7.58 0.51
CA PHE A 246 -20.23 6.46 0.36
C PHE A 246 -20.28 5.53 1.58
N VAL A 247 -20.24 6.09 2.79
CA VAL A 247 -20.32 5.34 4.06
C VAL A 247 -21.65 4.61 4.15
N ASP A 248 -22.78 5.27 3.85
CA ASP A 248 -24.12 4.67 3.89
C ASP A 248 -24.24 3.47 2.94
N LYS A 249 -23.69 3.56 1.74
CA LYS A 249 -23.67 2.44 0.78
C LYS A 249 -22.87 1.23 1.26
N ILE A 250 -21.79 1.45 2.01
CA ILE A 250 -20.92 0.37 2.49
C ILE A 250 -21.48 -0.29 3.75
N ILE A 251 -22.12 0.47 4.64
CA ILE A 251 -22.67 -0.07 5.89
C ILE A 251 -23.95 -0.90 5.62
N HIS A 252 -24.67 -0.62 4.54
CA HIS A 252 -25.94 -1.28 4.20
C HIS A 252 -25.83 -2.36 3.11
N HIS A 253 -24.62 -2.72 2.70
CA HIS A 253 -24.30 -3.87 1.87
C HIS A 253 -23.51 -4.92 2.66
#